data_00fd9e3c28f702656d5c47b5908ac840
#
_entry.id   00fd9e3c28f702656d5c47b5908ac840
#
_cell.length_a   1.000
_cell.length_b   1.000
_cell.length_c   1.000
_cell.angle_alpha   90.00
_cell.angle_beta   90.00
_cell.angle_gamma   90.00
#
_symmetry.space_group_name_H-M   'P 1'
#
loop_
_entity.id
_entity.type
_entity.pdbx_description
1 polymer ?
#
loop_
_entity_poly.entity_id
_entity_poly.type
_entity_poly.pdbx_seq_one_letter_code
_entity_poly.pdbx_strand_id
1 'polypeptide(L)'
;PKHQLGVSAATDKVKHVLNTYGGNSDSHLVYLKDKKVYVYPETGEPTVFFQFTTFNNKCLVMGDPSGKQADFPQALETFLTEMDQWNYLPVFYESSEEMVMLLHEFGYDFIKFGEKAYVDLPSFTLSGKKMKGQRALNNKITKEGFTFDVLTPPFSAETFATLKEISDNWLDGRKEKGFSLGFFSESYLSTAPIAVVRNQQQEIVAFASIMPTYQTGLASIDLMRHDPEKAPNGTMDFLFIQLFDYFKEQGYQQFDLGMAPLANVGTFRSSFLQERIAYLVYTFGSRFYSFEGLREYKQKYAASWSPRYILYSRDSWIGYVIMALLIVDNQSAEKTK
;
A
#
# COMPACT_ATOMS: atom_id res chain seq x y z
N PRO A 1 -34.44 4.64 -6.37
CA PRO A 1 -33.54 4.07 -5.40
C PRO A 1 -32.12 4.12 -5.98
N LYS A 2 -31.20 4.78 -5.28
CA LYS A 2 -29.78 4.71 -5.68
C LYS A 2 -29.36 3.27 -5.52
N HIS A 3 -29.02 2.61 -6.61
CA HIS A 3 -28.48 1.26 -6.57
C HIS A 3 -27.21 1.29 -5.76
N GLN A 4 -27.11 0.44 -4.76
CA GLN A 4 -25.94 0.37 -3.90
C GLN A 4 -24.89 -0.49 -4.58
N LEU A 5 -23.91 0.17 -5.22
CA LEU A 5 -22.83 -0.51 -5.88
C LEU A 5 -21.88 -1.13 -4.85
N GLY A 6 -21.67 -2.46 -4.95
CA GLY A 6 -20.79 -3.19 -4.07
C GLY A 6 -21.34 -3.42 -2.67
N VAL A 7 -20.56 -4.08 -1.85
CA VAL A 7 -20.87 -4.43 -0.45
C VAL A 7 -19.80 -3.93 0.49
N SER A 8 -20.08 -3.93 1.79
CA SER A 8 -19.10 -3.59 2.82
C SER A 8 -17.87 -4.50 2.73
N ALA A 9 -16.68 -3.93 2.96
CA ALA A 9 -15.40 -4.61 2.81
C ALA A 9 -15.15 -5.79 3.77
N ALA A 10 -15.84 -5.85 4.91
CA ALA A 10 -15.66 -6.91 5.90
C ALA A 10 -16.71 -8.02 5.72
N THR A 11 -16.66 -8.73 4.60
CA THR A 11 -17.59 -9.84 4.33
C THR A 11 -16.87 -11.17 4.39
N ASP A 12 -17.62 -12.24 4.71
CA ASP A 12 -17.12 -13.61 4.67
C ASP A 12 -16.63 -14.00 3.26
N LYS A 13 -17.19 -13.38 2.23
CA LYS A 13 -16.79 -13.61 0.82
C LYS A 13 -15.35 -13.16 0.55
N VAL A 14 -14.95 -11.97 1.04
CA VAL A 14 -13.58 -11.47 0.93
C VAL A 14 -12.60 -12.41 1.63
N LYS A 15 -12.93 -12.80 2.84
CA LYS A 15 -12.12 -13.73 3.64
C LYS A 15 -11.99 -15.08 2.94
N HIS A 16 -13.09 -15.60 2.39
CA HIS A 16 -13.07 -16.86 1.64
C HIS A 16 -12.14 -16.77 0.43
N VAL A 17 -12.24 -15.71 -0.37
CA VAL A 17 -11.40 -15.51 -1.55
C VAL A 17 -9.92 -15.49 -1.18
N LEU A 18 -9.56 -14.69 -0.17
CA LEU A 18 -8.16 -14.54 0.25
C LEU A 18 -7.59 -15.84 0.82
N ASN A 19 -8.37 -16.56 1.62
CA ASN A 19 -7.91 -17.82 2.23
C ASN A 19 -7.83 -18.97 1.22
N THR A 20 -8.69 -18.96 0.21
CA THR A 20 -8.77 -20.06 -0.77
C THR A 20 -7.83 -19.85 -1.95
N TYR A 21 -7.81 -18.65 -2.51
CA TYR A 21 -7.10 -18.35 -3.77
C TYR A 21 -5.92 -17.40 -3.60
N GLY A 22 -5.81 -16.73 -2.45
CA GLY A 22 -4.77 -15.73 -2.22
C GLY A 22 -5.13 -14.35 -2.74
N GLY A 23 -4.13 -13.49 -2.78
CA GLY A 23 -4.30 -12.10 -3.20
C GLY A 23 -2.96 -11.47 -3.59
N ASN A 24 -2.81 -10.21 -3.23
CA ASN A 24 -1.59 -9.43 -3.48
C ASN A 24 -1.29 -8.52 -2.28
N SER A 25 -0.21 -7.76 -2.35
CA SER A 25 0.21 -6.90 -1.23
C SER A 25 -0.72 -5.72 -0.94
N ASP A 26 -1.70 -5.44 -1.80
CA ASP A 26 -2.71 -4.39 -1.58
C ASP A 26 -4.04 -4.96 -1.07
N SER A 27 -4.22 -6.28 -1.12
CA SER A 27 -5.50 -6.95 -0.77
C SER A 27 -5.95 -6.66 0.65
N HIS A 28 -5.02 -6.65 1.61
CA HIS A 28 -5.34 -6.47 3.03
C HIS A 28 -5.88 -5.07 3.37
N LEU A 29 -5.64 -4.08 2.51
CA LEU A 29 -6.21 -2.74 2.66
C LEU A 29 -7.75 -2.73 2.69
N VAL A 30 -8.37 -3.80 2.22
CA VAL A 30 -9.83 -3.99 2.31
C VAL A 30 -10.34 -3.92 3.76
N TYR A 31 -9.53 -4.31 4.73
CA TYR A 31 -9.91 -4.30 6.15
C TYR A 31 -9.86 -2.92 6.81
N LEU A 32 -9.40 -1.89 6.09
CA LEU A 32 -9.56 -0.49 6.51
C LEU A 32 -11.02 -0.06 6.54
N LYS A 33 -11.88 -0.73 5.75
CA LYS A 33 -13.32 -0.45 5.62
C LYS A 33 -13.64 0.94 5.06
N ASP A 34 -12.68 1.57 4.40
CA ASP A 34 -12.86 2.85 3.70
C ASP A 34 -13.26 2.68 2.23
N LYS A 35 -13.29 1.43 1.75
CA LYS A 35 -13.64 1.04 0.38
C LYS A 35 -14.78 0.04 0.38
N LYS A 36 -15.49 -0.02 -0.73
CA LYS A 36 -16.44 -1.08 -1.02
C LYS A 36 -15.78 -2.19 -1.80
N VAL A 37 -16.45 -3.33 -1.88
CA VAL A 37 -15.97 -4.53 -2.56
C VAL A 37 -16.97 -4.96 -3.62
N TYR A 38 -16.45 -5.26 -4.81
CA TYR A 38 -17.17 -5.94 -5.86
C TYR A 38 -16.71 -7.40 -5.92
N VAL A 39 -17.62 -8.33 -5.78
CA VAL A 39 -17.32 -9.76 -5.67
C VAL A 39 -17.80 -10.49 -6.93
N TYR A 40 -16.95 -11.35 -7.48
CA TYR A 40 -17.25 -12.18 -8.63
C TYR A 40 -17.08 -13.67 -8.29
N PRO A 41 -17.98 -14.55 -8.74
CA PRO A 41 -19.30 -14.24 -9.29
C PRO A 41 -20.25 -13.71 -8.22
N GLU A 42 -21.32 -13.05 -8.63
CA GLU A 42 -22.32 -12.49 -7.72
C GLU A 42 -23.04 -13.60 -6.93
N THR A 43 -23.28 -14.73 -7.58
CA THR A 43 -23.91 -15.90 -7.00
C THR A 43 -22.97 -17.11 -7.08
N GLY A 44 -23.05 -17.98 -6.09
CA GLY A 44 -22.19 -19.15 -5.97
C GLY A 44 -20.90 -18.85 -5.19
N GLU A 45 -19.86 -19.66 -5.40
CA GLU A 45 -18.57 -19.51 -4.73
C GLU A 45 -17.84 -18.26 -5.23
N PRO A 46 -17.50 -17.30 -4.35
CA PRO A 46 -16.72 -16.14 -4.76
C PRO A 46 -15.28 -16.54 -5.06
N THR A 47 -14.73 -16.07 -6.16
CA THR A 47 -13.36 -16.38 -6.60
C THR A 47 -12.47 -15.15 -6.76
N VAL A 48 -13.07 -13.98 -7.00
CA VAL A 48 -12.34 -12.71 -7.25
C VAL A 48 -13.06 -11.57 -6.55
N PHE A 49 -12.31 -10.61 -6.04
CA PHE A 49 -12.90 -9.33 -5.64
C PHE A 49 -12.02 -8.15 -6.05
N PHE A 50 -12.69 -7.01 -6.20
CA PHE A 50 -12.10 -5.69 -6.41
C PHE A 50 -12.46 -4.82 -5.23
N GLN A 51 -11.52 -4.00 -4.76
CA GLN A 51 -11.81 -2.96 -3.76
C GLN A 51 -11.81 -1.59 -4.44
N PHE A 52 -12.81 -0.78 -4.14
CA PHE A 52 -13.01 0.48 -4.83
C PHE A 52 -13.70 1.52 -3.96
N THR A 53 -13.61 2.76 -4.39
CA THR A 53 -14.46 3.85 -3.91
C THR A 53 -14.95 4.66 -5.10
N THR A 54 -15.98 5.45 -4.90
CA THR A 54 -16.54 6.29 -5.96
C THR A 54 -16.26 7.77 -5.66
N PHE A 55 -15.95 8.52 -6.70
CA PHE A 55 -15.81 9.97 -6.66
C PHE A 55 -16.48 10.54 -7.92
N ASN A 56 -17.58 11.28 -7.72
CA ASN A 56 -18.45 11.72 -8.82
C ASN A 56 -18.86 10.51 -9.69
N ASN A 57 -18.57 10.54 -10.99
CA ASN A 57 -18.86 9.45 -11.92
C ASN A 57 -17.69 8.45 -12.06
N LYS A 58 -16.63 8.59 -11.27
CA LYS A 58 -15.47 7.69 -11.31
C LYS A 58 -15.63 6.57 -10.29
N CYS A 59 -15.28 5.35 -10.70
CA CYS A 59 -15.10 4.21 -9.83
C CYS A 59 -13.60 3.95 -9.69
N LEU A 60 -13.03 4.32 -8.55
CA LEU A 60 -11.58 4.23 -8.31
C LEU A 60 -11.26 2.88 -7.68
N VAL A 61 -10.61 2.01 -8.44
CA VAL A 61 -10.23 0.65 -8.00
C VAL A 61 -8.80 0.68 -7.48
N MET A 62 -8.61 0.19 -6.25
CA MET A 62 -7.29 0.11 -5.63
C MET A 62 -6.64 -1.25 -5.89
N GLY A 63 -5.48 -1.21 -6.53
CA GLY A 63 -4.67 -2.40 -6.79
C GLY A 63 -5.24 -3.34 -7.83
N ASP A 64 -4.55 -4.46 -8.00
CA ASP A 64 -5.02 -5.55 -8.85
C ASP A 64 -6.18 -6.31 -8.18
N PRO A 65 -6.97 -7.06 -8.96
CA PRO A 65 -7.95 -7.98 -8.38
C PRO A 65 -7.29 -8.97 -7.43
N SER A 66 -8.04 -9.39 -6.43
CA SER A 66 -7.61 -10.43 -5.49
C SER A 66 -8.36 -11.72 -5.80
N GLY A 67 -7.67 -12.86 -5.71
CA GLY A 67 -8.28 -14.16 -5.83
C GLY A 67 -7.73 -15.02 -6.97
N LYS A 68 -8.60 -15.79 -7.59
CA LYS A 68 -8.24 -16.77 -8.63
C LYS A 68 -7.88 -16.10 -9.94
N GLN A 69 -6.59 -16.13 -10.29
CA GLN A 69 -6.07 -15.43 -11.48
C GLN A 69 -6.72 -15.89 -12.79
N ALA A 70 -7.04 -17.17 -12.91
CA ALA A 70 -7.72 -17.70 -14.11
C ALA A 70 -9.08 -17.02 -14.37
N ASP A 71 -9.72 -16.52 -13.34
CA ASP A 71 -11.03 -15.86 -13.44
C ASP A 71 -10.92 -14.34 -13.63
N PHE A 72 -9.74 -13.75 -13.57
CA PHE A 72 -9.56 -12.30 -13.72
C PHE A 72 -10.14 -11.74 -15.02
N PRO A 73 -9.89 -12.32 -16.20
CA PRO A 73 -10.47 -11.80 -17.44
C PRO A 73 -11.99 -11.72 -17.41
N GLN A 74 -12.66 -12.78 -16.97
CA GLN A 74 -14.11 -12.83 -16.89
C GLN A 74 -14.66 -11.91 -15.81
N ALA A 75 -13.99 -11.83 -14.66
CA ALA A 75 -14.38 -10.93 -13.58
C ALA A 75 -14.27 -9.46 -14.02
N LEU A 76 -13.21 -9.09 -14.76
CA LEU A 76 -13.04 -7.75 -15.32
C LEU A 76 -14.15 -7.42 -16.33
N GLU A 77 -14.45 -8.31 -17.25
CA GLU A 77 -15.53 -8.12 -18.22
C GLU A 77 -16.86 -7.85 -17.53
N THR A 78 -17.20 -8.67 -16.56
CA THR A 78 -18.42 -8.52 -15.76
C THR A 78 -18.44 -7.20 -14.99
N PHE A 79 -17.33 -6.85 -14.34
CA PHE A 79 -17.19 -5.60 -13.60
C PHE A 79 -17.36 -4.37 -14.51
N LEU A 80 -16.67 -4.35 -15.65
CA LEU A 80 -16.71 -3.23 -16.58
C LEU A 80 -18.08 -3.05 -17.22
N THR A 81 -18.74 -4.16 -17.55
CA THR A 81 -20.11 -4.14 -18.09
C THR A 81 -21.09 -3.54 -17.09
N GLU A 82 -20.98 -3.92 -15.82
CA GLU A 82 -21.86 -3.42 -14.77
C GLU A 82 -21.57 -1.94 -14.48
N MET A 83 -20.31 -1.52 -14.47
CA MET A 83 -19.94 -0.11 -14.31
C MET A 83 -20.53 0.76 -15.42
N ASP A 84 -20.47 0.29 -16.65
CA ASP A 84 -21.05 0.98 -17.80
C ASP A 84 -22.56 1.14 -17.67
N GLN A 85 -23.27 0.10 -17.24
CA GLN A 85 -24.70 0.15 -16.95
C GLN A 85 -25.09 1.21 -15.92
N TRP A 86 -24.22 1.47 -14.96
CA TRP A 86 -24.44 2.45 -13.89
C TRP A 86 -23.83 3.81 -14.17
N ASN A 87 -23.29 4.02 -15.39
CA ASN A 87 -22.63 5.25 -15.82
C ASN A 87 -21.41 5.64 -14.98
N TYR A 88 -20.69 4.65 -14.46
CA TYR A 88 -19.39 4.86 -13.83
C TYR A 88 -18.26 4.64 -14.82
N LEU A 89 -17.22 5.46 -14.71
CA LEU A 89 -15.98 5.31 -15.46
C LEU A 89 -14.90 4.75 -14.52
N PRO A 90 -14.53 3.47 -14.66
CA PRO A 90 -13.50 2.87 -13.82
C PRO A 90 -12.13 3.48 -14.04
N VAL A 91 -11.38 3.62 -12.95
CA VAL A 91 -9.97 3.99 -12.91
C VAL A 91 -9.27 2.98 -12.03
N PHE A 92 -8.21 2.35 -12.53
CA PHE A 92 -7.44 1.37 -11.77
C PHE A 92 -6.12 2.01 -11.34
N TYR A 93 -5.82 1.94 -10.05
CA TYR A 93 -4.65 2.57 -9.43
C TYR A 93 -3.70 1.53 -8.85
N GLU A 94 -2.39 1.77 -8.97
CA GLU A 94 -1.33 0.82 -8.59
C GLU A 94 -1.41 -0.53 -9.33
N SER A 95 -1.82 -0.50 -10.58
CA SER A 95 -1.99 -1.71 -11.37
C SER A 95 -0.67 -2.23 -11.92
N SER A 96 -0.54 -3.56 -11.96
CA SER A 96 0.60 -4.25 -12.53
C SER A 96 0.58 -4.26 -14.07
N GLU A 97 1.68 -4.68 -14.68
CA GLU A 97 1.74 -4.87 -16.14
C GLU A 97 0.73 -5.88 -16.67
N GLU A 98 0.42 -6.92 -15.90
CA GLU A 98 -0.58 -7.92 -16.25
C GLU A 98 -1.96 -7.29 -16.45
N MET A 99 -2.31 -6.32 -15.61
CA MET A 99 -3.57 -5.58 -15.72
C MET A 99 -3.59 -4.68 -16.97
N VAL A 100 -2.45 -4.11 -17.36
CA VAL A 100 -2.35 -3.34 -18.59
C VAL A 100 -2.71 -4.22 -19.79
N MET A 101 -2.18 -5.44 -19.84
CA MET A 101 -2.47 -6.39 -20.89
C MET A 101 -3.96 -6.75 -20.95
N LEU A 102 -4.58 -7.04 -19.82
CA LEU A 102 -5.98 -7.41 -19.75
C LEU A 102 -6.92 -6.25 -20.14
N LEU A 103 -6.67 -5.04 -19.63
CA LEU A 103 -7.54 -3.88 -19.84
C LEU A 103 -7.33 -3.22 -21.19
N HIS A 104 -6.21 -3.44 -21.85
CA HIS A 104 -5.98 -2.94 -23.19
C HIS A 104 -7.05 -3.42 -24.20
N GLU A 105 -7.47 -4.68 -24.08
CA GLU A 105 -8.52 -5.25 -24.92
C GLU A 105 -9.88 -4.58 -24.72
N PHE A 106 -10.10 -3.96 -23.56
CA PHE A 106 -11.32 -3.22 -23.26
C PHE A 106 -11.25 -1.73 -23.59
N GLY A 107 -10.19 -1.28 -24.27
CA GLY A 107 -10.05 0.10 -24.72
C GLY A 107 -9.56 1.07 -23.65
N TYR A 108 -8.85 0.58 -22.63
CA TYR A 108 -8.26 1.41 -21.58
C TYR A 108 -6.89 1.91 -22.00
N ASP A 109 -6.63 3.17 -21.71
CA ASP A 109 -5.30 3.76 -21.75
C ASP A 109 -4.59 3.54 -20.41
N PHE A 110 -3.29 3.67 -20.42
CA PHE A 110 -2.47 3.52 -19.24
C PHE A 110 -1.34 4.54 -19.20
N ILE A 111 -0.92 4.85 -17.98
CA ILE A 111 0.29 5.64 -17.77
C ILE A 111 1.06 5.05 -16.60
N LYS A 112 2.38 5.00 -16.74
CA LYS A 112 3.25 4.63 -15.63
C LYS A 112 3.23 5.76 -14.60
N PHE A 113 2.88 5.42 -13.37
CA PHE A 113 2.77 6.39 -12.28
C PHE A 113 3.88 6.24 -11.25
N GLY A 114 4.52 5.09 -11.18
CA GLY A 114 5.61 4.82 -10.25
C GLY A 114 6.16 3.43 -10.40
N GLU A 115 6.99 3.04 -9.46
CA GLU A 115 7.55 1.69 -9.37
C GLU A 115 7.47 1.17 -7.94
N LYS A 116 7.19 -0.11 -7.81
CA LYS A 116 7.18 -0.81 -6.53
C LYS A 116 8.54 -1.44 -6.28
N ALA A 117 9.11 -1.21 -5.09
CA ALA A 117 10.43 -1.67 -4.72
C ALA A 117 10.37 -2.98 -3.94
N TYR A 118 11.29 -3.89 -4.23
CA TYR A 118 11.40 -5.18 -3.53
C TYR A 118 12.82 -5.41 -3.02
N VAL A 119 12.92 -5.89 -1.79
CA VAL A 119 14.17 -6.37 -1.19
C VAL A 119 14.27 -7.87 -1.43
N ASP A 120 15.43 -8.34 -1.89
CA ASP A 120 15.75 -9.77 -1.97
C ASP A 120 16.26 -10.23 -0.60
N LEU A 121 15.41 -10.91 0.17
CA LEU A 121 15.73 -11.26 1.55
C LEU A 121 16.86 -12.28 1.68
N PRO A 122 16.94 -13.35 0.85
CA PRO A 122 18.05 -14.30 0.96
C PRO A 122 19.43 -13.67 0.77
N SER A 123 19.55 -12.66 -0.09
CA SER A 123 20.83 -11.99 -0.36
C SER A 123 21.03 -10.73 0.48
N PHE A 124 20.05 -10.31 1.26
CA PHE A 124 20.16 -9.11 2.10
C PHE A 124 21.23 -9.30 3.17
N THR A 125 22.16 -8.37 3.26
CA THR A 125 23.23 -8.33 4.25
C THR A 125 23.63 -6.90 4.55
N LEU A 126 24.13 -6.66 5.76
CA LEU A 126 24.75 -5.38 6.13
C LEU A 126 26.23 -5.33 5.82
N SER A 127 26.82 -6.42 5.29
CA SER A 127 28.23 -6.45 4.90
C SER A 127 28.46 -5.64 3.62
N GLY A 128 29.69 -5.26 3.40
CA GLY A 128 30.11 -4.54 2.20
C GLY A 128 30.13 -3.01 2.38
N LYS A 129 30.74 -2.34 1.42
CA LYS A 129 30.99 -0.89 1.46
C LYS A 129 29.70 -0.07 1.33
N LYS A 130 28.78 -0.55 0.50
CA LYS A 130 27.50 0.12 0.25
C LYS A 130 26.64 0.25 1.52
N MET A 131 26.74 -0.74 2.41
CA MET A 131 25.92 -0.81 3.63
C MET A 131 26.64 -0.32 4.89
N LYS A 132 27.78 0.35 4.75
CA LYS A 132 28.59 0.82 5.90
C LYS A 132 27.78 1.74 6.82
N GLY A 133 27.03 2.67 6.27
CA GLY A 133 26.22 3.62 7.04
C GLY A 133 25.09 2.93 7.81
N GLN A 134 24.39 2.02 7.17
CA GLN A 134 23.29 1.25 7.77
C GLN A 134 23.81 0.30 8.86
N ARG A 135 24.95 -0.33 8.62
CA ARG A 135 25.61 -1.21 9.62
C ARG A 135 26.02 -0.41 10.86
N ALA A 136 26.65 0.74 10.69
CA ALA A 136 27.07 1.61 11.79
C ALA A 136 25.85 2.09 12.61
N LEU A 137 24.78 2.48 11.95
CA LEU A 137 23.53 2.94 12.56
C LEU A 137 22.85 1.82 13.33
N ASN A 138 22.74 0.63 12.76
CA ASN A 138 22.17 -0.54 13.41
C ASN A 138 22.95 -0.91 14.68
N ASN A 139 24.26 -0.92 14.61
CA ASN A 139 25.11 -1.21 15.75
C ASN A 139 24.99 -0.14 16.84
N LYS A 140 24.93 1.12 16.49
CA LYS A 140 24.78 2.24 17.44
C LYS A 140 23.47 2.14 18.21
N ILE A 141 22.35 1.95 17.50
CA ILE A 141 21.02 1.87 18.12
C ILE A 141 20.93 0.64 19.01
N THR A 142 21.47 -0.49 18.57
CA THR A 142 21.53 -1.72 19.38
C THR A 142 22.32 -1.50 20.67
N LYS A 143 23.49 -0.84 20.60
CA LYS A 143 24.31 -0.54 21.79
C LYS A 143 23.64 0.42 22.77
N GLU A 144 22.81 1.32 22.27
CA GLU A 144 22.03 2.24 23.09
C GLU A 144 20.86 1.56 23.82
N GLY A 145 20.69 0.25 23.64
CA GLY A 145 19.69 -0.55 24.35
C GLY A 145 18.32 -0.64 23.69
N PHE A 146 18.18 -0.22 22.45
CA PHE A 146 16.95 -0.38 21.68
C PHE A 146 16.82 -1.82 21.18
N THR A 147 15.59 -2.34 21.25
CA THR A 147 15.29 -3.71 20.85
C THR A 147 14.12 -3.76 19.88
N PHE A 148 14.08 -4.82 19.09
CA PHE A 148 13.02 -5.10 18.14
C PHE A 148 12.21 -6.31 18.62
N ASP A 149 10.88 -6.24 18.46
CA ASP A 149 9.97 -7.34 18.77
C ASP A 149 8.78 -7.33 17.83
N VAL A 150 8.11 -8.46 17.70
CA VAL A 150 6.87 -8.59 16.93
C VAL A 150 5.77 -9.03 17.87
N LEU A 151 4.75 -8.18 18.00
CA LEU A 151 3.57 -8.44 18.83
C LEU A 151 2.48 -9.05 17.96
N THR A 152 1.80 -10.07 18.50
CA THR A 152 0.67 -10.73 17.83
C THR A 152 -0.66 -10.33 18.42
N PRO A 153 -1.75 -10.21 17.61
CA PRO A 153 -3.08 -9.93 18.14
C PRO A 153 -3.57 -11.08 19.08
N PRO A 154 -4.43 -10.79 20.05
CA PRO A 154 -5.02 -9.50 20.38
C PRO A 154 -4.07 -8.58 21.14
N PHE A 155 -4.25 -7.27 20.98
CA PHE A 155 -3.46 -6.26 21.68
C PHE A 155 -4.25 -5.66 22.84
N SER A 156 -3.54 -5.30 23.92
CA SER A 156 -4.16 -4.66 25.08
C SER A 156 -4.55 -3.21 24.78
N ALA A 157 -5.49 -2.67 25.55
CA ALA A 157 -5.86 -1.25 25.48
C ALA A 157 -4.65 -0.34 25.76
N GLU A 158 -3.76 -0.75 26.68
CA GLU A 158 -2.52 -0.04 27.00
C GLU A 158 -1.58 0.02 25.79
N THR A 159 -1.41 -1.10 25.08
CA THR A 159 -0.60 -1.13 23.85
C THR A 159 -1.17 -0.20 22.79
N PHE A 160 -2.47 -0.22 22.53
CA PHE A 160 -3.09 0.68 21.58
C PHE A 160 -2.97 2.15 21.96
N ALA A 161 -3.08 2.47 23.26
CA ALA A 161 -2.89 3.83 23.75
C ALA A 161 -1.47 4.33 23.45
N THR A 162 -0.45 3.49 23.67
CA THR A 162 0.94 3.81 23.34
C THR A 162 1.15 4.01 21.84
N LEU A 163 0.64 3.10 21.03
CA LEU A 163 0.75 3.20 19.57
C LEU A 163 0.03 4.45 19.03
N LYS A 164 -1.12 4.78 19.61
CA LYS A 164 -1.89 5.98 19.25
C LYS A 164 -1.11 7.25 19.57
N GLU A 165 -0.47 7.31 20.72
CA GLU A 165 0.38 8.45 21.11
C GLU A 165 1.56 8.62 20.14
N ILE A 166 2.26 7.54 19.80
CA ILE A 166 3.34 7.56 18.79
C ILE A 166 2.82 8.08 17.47
N SER A 167 1.67 7.57 17.05
CA SER A 167 1.03 7.93 15.79
C SER A 167 0.64 9.40 15.74
N ASP A 168 0.04 9.92 16.80
CA ASP A 168 -0.37 11.33 16.91
C ASP A 168 0.84 12.26 16.90
N ASN A 169 1.91 11.91 17.63
CA ASN A 169 3.15 12.68 17.64
C ASN A 169 3.85 12.66 16.28
N TRP A 170 3.83 11.53 15.59
CA TRP A 170 4.37 11.41 14.22
C TRP A 170 3.57 12.24 13.22
N LEU A 171 2.24 12.23 13.30
CA LEU A 171 1.37 13.02 12.43
C LEU A 171 1.56 14.52 12.64
N ASP A 172 1.82 14.95 13.89
CA ASP A 172 2.02 16.35 14.25
C ASP A 172 0.97 17.30 13.66
N GLY A 173 -0.31 16.95 13.89
CA GLY A 173 -1.47 17.67 13.38
C GLY A 173 -1.82 17.42 11.92
N ARG A 174 -1.03 16.64 11.19
CA ARG A 174 -1.37 16.24 9.82
C ARG A 174 -2.54 15.27 9.84
N LYS A 175 -3.33 15.30 8.78
CA LYS A 175 -4.45 14.37 8.62
C LYS A 175 -3.98 13.00 8.17
N GLU A 176 -4.68 11.98 8.63
CA GLU A 176 -4.54 10.62 8.10
C GLU A 176 -4.96 10.57 6.64
N LYS A 177 -4.27 9.73 5.86
CA LYS A 177 -4.65 9.36 4.51
C LYS A 177 -5.30 7.98 4.53
N GLY A 178 -5.90 7.60 3.41
CA GLY A 178 -6.53 6.29 3.28
C GLY A 178 -6.53 5.85 1.82
N PHE A 179 -7.48 5.02 1.44
CA PHE A 179 -7.65 4.43 0.11
C PHE A 179 -6.46 3.55 -0.31
N SER A 180 -5.33 4.15 -0.69
CA SER A 180 -4.11 3.44 -1.10
C SER A 180 -3.13 3.21 0.04
N LEU A 181 -3.39 3.79 1.21
CA LEU A 181 -2.56 3.74 2.40
C LEU A 181 -3.42 3.41 3.62
N GLY A 182 -2.81 2.71 4.59
CA GLY A 182 -3.43 2.51 5.89
C GLY A 182 -3.44 3.77 6.74
N PHE A 183 -4.41 3.83 7.64
CA PHE A 183 -4.49 4.83 8.68
C PHE A 183 -4.64 4.15 10.04
N PHE A 184 -4.44 4.89 11.12
CA PHE A 184 -4.57 4.33 12.45
C PHE A 184 -6.04 3.98 12.74
N SER A 185 -6.29 2.68 12.88
CA SER A 185 -7.58 2.10 13.23
C SER A 185 -7.33 0.86 14.07
N GLU A 186 -7.88 0.80 15.28
CA GLU A 186 -7.68 -0.34 16.16
C GLU A 186 -8.19 -1.64 15.54
N SER A 187 -9.33 -1.60 14.86
CA SER A 187 -9.89 -2.78 14.20
C SER A 187 -9.01 -3.26 13.06
N TYR A 188 -8.45 -2.36 12.29
CA TYR A 188 -7.51 -2.69 11.20
C TYR A 188 -6.18 -3.23 11.74
N LEU A 189 -5.59 -2.53 12.70
CA LEU A 189 -4.32 -2.94 13.32
C LEU A 189 -4.43 -4.28 14.06
N SER A 190 -5.62 -4.64 14.52
CA SER A 190 -5.86 -5.93 15.18
C SER A 190 -5.90 -7.13 14.24
N THR A 191 -5.85 -6.92 12.92
CA THR A 191 -5.95 -7.99 11.92
C THR A 191 -4.63 -8.70 11.64
N ALA A 192 -3.49 -8.17 12.12
CA ALA A 192 -2.17 -8.71 11.82
C ALA A 192 -1.15 -8.31 12.89
N PRO A 193 0.03 -8.95 12.92
CA PRO A 193 1.10 -8.60 13.86
C PRO A 193 1.62 -7.17 13.67
N ILE A 194 2.21 -6.62 14.73
CA ILE A 194 2.82 -5.29 14.75
C ILE A 194 4.26 -5.42 15.23
N ALA A 195 5.20 -4.96 14.41
CA ALA A 195 6.59 -4.83 14.79
C ALA A 195 6.80 -3.58 15.62
N VAL A 196 7.54 -3.68 16.70
CA VAL A 196 7.80 -2.56 17.63
C VAL A 196 9.29 -2.42 17.92
N VAL A 197 9.70 -1.19 18.19
CA VAL A 197 11.02 -0.87 18.73
C VAL A 197 10.82 -0.31 20.14
N ARG A 198 11.52 -0.91 21.12
CA ARG A 198 11.51 -0.46 22.50
C ARG A 198 12.84 0.17 22.88
N ASN A 199 12.77 1.18 23.75
CA ASN A 199 13.96 1.79 24.33
C ASN A 199 14.49 0.96 25.51
N GLN A 200 15.51 1.45 26.18
CA GLN A 200 16.14 0.79 27.31
C GLN A 200 15.18 0.62 28.52
N GLN A 201 14.19 1.51 28.64
CA GLN A 201 13.13 1.41 29.66
C GLN A 201 11.94 0.53 29.25
N GLN A 202 12.08 -0.20 28.14
CA GLN A 202 11.03 -1.06 27.58
C GLN A 202 9.79 -0.31 27.06
N GLU A 203 9.90 0.99 26.86
CA GLU A 203 8.85 1.78 26.23
C GLU A 203 8.88 1.61 24.71
N ILE A 204 7.72 1.45 24.07
CA ILE A 204 7.61 1.42 22.61
C ILE A 204 7.85 2.85 22.07
N VAL A 205 8.78 3.01 21.14
CA VAL A 205 9.12 4.30 20.54
C VAL A 205 8.86 4.34 19.02
N ALA A 206 8.65 3.20 18.40
CA ALA A 206 8.32 3.09 16.97
C ALA A 206 7.57 1.79 16.71
N PHE A 207 6.79 1.77 15.64
CA PHE A 207 6.09 0.56 15.21
C PHE A 207 5.89 0.52 13.70
N ALA A 208 5.70 -0.69 13.18
CA ALA A 208 5.24 -0.93 11.82
C ALA A 208 4.16 -2.02 11.84
N SER A 209 3.04 -1.77 11.19
CA SER A 209 2.03 -2.81 11.02
C SER A 209 2.46 -3.76 9.91
N ILE A 210 2.55 -5.05 10.23
CA ILE A 210 2.86 -6.09 9.24
C ILE A 210 1.61 -6.32 8.41
N MET A 211 1.74 -6.19 7.09
CA MET A 211 0.61 -6.34 6.19
C MET A 211 0.66 -7.70 5.50
N PRO A 212 -0.33 -8.58 5.73
CA PRO A 212 -0.42 -9.83 4.99
C PRO A 212 -0.51 -9.57 3.49
N THR A 213 0.24 -10.33 2.70
CA THR A 213 0.26 -10.20 1.24
C THR A 213 -0.57 -11.25 0.53
N TYR A 214 -0.95 -12.31 1.27
CA TYR A 214 -1.64 -13.47 0.70
C TYR A 214 -0.90 -14.12 -0.47
N GLN A 215 0.43 -13.92 -0.50
CA GLN A 215 1.35 -14.57 -1.42
C GLN A 215 2.47 -15.23 -0.62
N THR A 216 2.80 -16.47 -0.96
CA THR A 216 3.86 -17.21 -0.29
C THR A 216 5.23 -16.53 -0.50
N GLY A 217 5.95 -16.34 0.60
CA GLY A 217 7.31 -15.82 0.56
C GLY A 217 7.44 -14.32 0.37
N LEU A 218 6.33 -13.59 0.30
CA LEU A 218 6.30 -12.12 0.19
C LEU A 218 5.86 -11.49 1.51
N ALA A 219 6.69 -10.63 2.08
CA ALA A 219 6.39 -9.84 3.27
C ALA A 219 6.16 -8.37 2.91
N SER A 220 5.40 -7.66 3.72
CA SER A 220 5.15 -6.24 3.56
C SER A 220 4.75 -5.60 4.90
N ILE A 221 4.79 -4.29 4.94
CA ILE A 221 4.25 -3.47 6.03
C ILE A 221 3.31 -2.42 5.46
N ASP A 222 2.50 -1.80 6.33
CA ASP A 222 1.62 -0.71 5.95
C ASP A 222 1.98 0.57 6.73
N LEU A 223 1.48 0.73 7.96
CA LEU A 223 1.87 1.87 8.79
C LEU A 223 3.29 1.68 9.30
N MET A 224 4.06 2.77 9.28
CA MET A 224 5.38 2.83 9.88
C MET A 224 5.57 4.20 10.52
N ARG A 225 5.61 4.23 11.85
CA ARG A 225 5.61 5.50 12.60
C ARG A 225 6.56 5.41 13.79
N HIS A 226 7.18 6.54 14.10
CA HIS A 226 8.06 6.66 15.25
C HIS A 226 7.71 7.92 16.04
N ASP A 227 8.00 7.89 17.35
CA ASP A 227 7.87 9.07 18.20
C ASP A 227 9.04 10.02 17.92
N PRO A 228 8.81 11.24 17.42
CA PRO A 228 9.91 12.14 17.07
C PRO A 228 10.77 12.57 18.26
N GLU A 229 10.23 12.53 19.49
CA GLU A 229 10.95 12.93 20.70
C GLU A 229 11.72 11.78 21.33
N LYS A 230 11.15 10.56 21.34
CA LYS A 230 11.71 9.41 22.05
C LYS A 230 12.54 8.49 21.17
N ALA A 231 12.28 8.46 19.86
CA ALA A 231 13.01 7.61 18.95
C ALA A 231 14.29 8.28 18.47
N PRO A 232 15.43 7.57 18.42
CA PRO A 232 16.68 8.13 17.92
C PRO A 232 16.64 8.35 16.40
N ASN A 233 17.53 9.21 15.90
CA ASN A 233 17.73 9.35 14.47
C ASN A 233 18.11 8.01 13.86
N GLY A 234 17.50 7.68 12.71
CA GLY A 234 17.74 6.42 12.03
C GLY A 234 16.85 5.26 12.50
N THR A 235 15.86 5.52 13.36
CA THR A 235 14.93 4.47 13.84
C THR A 235 14.20 3.78 12.70
N MET A 236 13.84 4.49 11.64
CA MET A 236 13.19 3.87 10.47
C MET A 236 14.10 2.88 9.77
N ASP A 237 15.37 3.24 9.55
CA ASP A 237 16.36 2.31 8.98
C ASP A 237 16.57 1.10 9.89
N PHE A 238 16.69 1.33 11.20
CA PHE A 238 16.82 0.25 12.18
C PHE A 238 15.62 -0.70 12.10
N LEU A 239 14.41 -0.18 12.06
CA LEU A 239 13.19 -0.97 11.99
C LEU A 239 13.13 -1.80 10.69
N PHE A 240 13.49 -1.22 9.55
CA PHE A 240 13.55 -1.97 8.29
C PHE A 240 14.59 -3.08 8.33
N ILE A 241 15.80 -2.79 8.81
CA ILE A 241 16.86 -3.80 8.92
C ILE A 241 16.41 -4.97 9.79
N GLN A 242 15.78 -4.68 10.93
CA GLN A 242 15.27 -5.71 11.83
C GLN A 242 14.12 -6.52 11.20
N LEU A 243 13.24 -5.87 10.45
CA LEU A 243 12.16 -6.53 9.71
C LEU A 243 12.72 -7.46 8.62
N PHE A 244 13.74 -7.02 7.87
CA PHE A 244 14.35 -7.85 6.83
C PHE A 244 14.98 -9.10 7.44
N ASP A 245 15.72 -8.95 8.53
CA ASP A 245 16.32 -10.09 9.23
C ASP A 245 15.25 -11.04 9.79
N TYR A 246 14.19 -10.49 10.38
CA TYR A 246 13.08 -11.25 10.92
C TYR A 246 12.42 -12.13 9.85
N PHE A 247 12.06 -11.55 8.70
CA PHE A 247 11.43 -12.31 7.61
C PHE A 247 12.39 -13.22 6.89
N LYS A 248 13.64 -12.84 6.74
CA LYS A 248 14.68 -13.70 6.18
C LYS A 248 14.85 -14.99 7.00
N GLU A 249 14.91 -14.89 8.32
CA GLU A 249 14.99 -16.04 9.22
C GLU A 249 13.79 -16.98 9.12
N GLN A 250 12.62 -16.44 8.78
CA GLN A 250 11.40 -17.23 8.57
C GLN A 250 11.29 -17.83 7.17
N GLY A 251 12.30 -17.65 6.33
CA GLY A 251 12.32 -18.21 4.98
C GLY A 251 11.59 -17.41 3.91
N TYR A 252 11.21 -16.18 4.19
CA TYR A 252 10.62 -15.30 3.18
C TYR A 252 11.65 -14.95 2.10
N GLN A 253 11.17 -14.75 0.87
CA GLN A 253 12.02 -14.49 -0.29
C GLN A 253 12.14 -13.01 -0.61
N GLN A 254 11.05 -12.26 -0.46
CA GLN A 254 10.99 -10.85 -0.82
C GLN A 254 10.27 -10.03 0.23
N PHE A 255 10.67 -8.76 0.33
CA PHE A 255 9.97 -7.76 1.11
C PHE A 255 9.53 -6.63 0.17
N ASP A 256 8.22 -6.37 0.14
CA ASP A 256 7.61 -5.31 -0.64
C ASP A 256 7.70 -4.00 0.16
N LEU A 257 8.49 -3.06 -0.33
CA LEU A 257 8.66 -1.73 0.28
C LEU A 257 7.56 -0.74 -0.13
N GLY A 258 6.62 -1.18 -0.97
CA GLY A 258 5.59 -0.31 -1.50
C GLY A 258 6.03 0.49 -2.73
N MET A 259 5.10 1.26 -3.28
CA MET A 259 5.31 2.05 -4.48
C MET A 259 6.04 3.35 -4.15
N ALA A 260 6.99 3.73 -5.00
CA ALA A 260 7.54 5.07 -5.07
C ALA A 260 6.88 5.79 -6.25
N PRO A 261 5.96 6.75 -5.98
CA PRO A 261 5.32 7.50 -7.05
C PRO A 261 6.33 8.26 -7.89
N LEU A 262 6.10 8.33 -9.19
CA LEU A 262 6.94 9.01 -10.18
C LEU A 262 8.36 8.46 -10.33
N ALA A 263 8.66 7.29 -9.72
CA ALA A 263 9.93 6.62 -9.97
C ALA A 263 10.04 6.28 -11.46
N ASN A 264 11.12 6.74 -12.12
CA ASN A 264 11.38 6.56 -13.55
C ASN A 264 10.23 7.03 -14.47
N VAL A 265 9.50 8.05 -14.04
CA VAL A 265 8.47 8.72 -14.86
C VAL A 265 9.04 10.04 -15.38
N GLY A 266 8.76 10.36 -16.65
CA GLY A 266 9.23 11.62 -17.26
C GLY A 266 10.70 11.63 -17.66
N THR A 267 11.33 10.45 -17.80
CA THR A 267 12.72 10.32 -18.27
C THR A 267 12.90 10.66 -19.74
N PHE A 268 11.81 10.70 -20.50
CA PHE A 268 11.82 11.07 -21.93
C PHE A 268 11.20 12.45 -22.12
N ARG A 269 12.02 13.41 -22.59
CA ARG A 269 11.61 14.81 -22.83
C ARG A 269 10.52 14.97 -23.90
N SER A 270 10.26 13.96 -24.69
CA SER A 270 9.30 14.00 -25.80
C SER A 270 7.86 13.65 -25.42
N SER A 271 7.59 13.27 -24.17
CA SER A 271 6.26 12.86 -23.77
C SER A 271 5.50 14.01 -23.11
N PHE A 272 4.73 14.74 -23.91
CA PHE A 272 3.86 15.84 -23.46
C PHE A 272 2.88 15.42 -22.35
N LEU A 273 2.42 14.19 -22.40
CA LEU A 273 1.51 13.63 -21.40
C LEU A 273 2.21 13.41 -20.06
N GLN A 274 3.45 12.91 -20.08
CA GLN A 274 4.25 12.69 -18.88
C GLN A 274 4.63 13.99 -18.17
N GLU A 275 4.89 15.07 -18.94
CA GLU A 275 5.16 16.39 -18.38
C GLU A 275 3.94 16.95 -17.64
N ARG A 276 2.74 16.79 -18.21
CA ARG A 276 1.49 17.23 -17.57
C ARG A 276 1.21 16.47 -16.28
N ILE A 277 1.46 15.17 -16.28
CA ILE A 277 1.29 14.32 -15.11
C ILE A 277 2.31 14.70 -14.05
N ALA A 278 3.58 14.83 -14.41
CA ALA A 278 4.63 15.25 -13.50
C ALA A 278 4.31 16.63 -12.90
N TYR A 279 3.79 17.55 -13.68
CA TYR A 279 3.37 18.86 -13.22
C TYR A 279 2.19 18.79 -12.24
N LEU A 280 1.17 18.02 -12.58
CA LEU A 280 -0.01 17.86 -11.70
C LEU A 280 0.35 17.18 -10.38
N VAL A 281 1.13 16.11 -10.44
CA VAL A 281 1.57 15.42 -9.23
C VAL A 281 2.54 16.28 -8.43
N TYR A 282 3.43 17.03 -9.09
CA TYR A 282 4.30 17.98 -8.43
C TYR A 282 3.50 19.10 -7.73
N THR A 283 2.51 19.66 -8.41
CA THR A 283 1.72 20.77 -7.88
C THR A 283 0.80 20.33 -6.74
N PHE A 284 0.15 19.17 -6.87
CA PHE A 284 -0.81 18.66 -5.90
C PHE A 284 -0.20 17.64 -4.94
N GLY A 285 0.69 16.79 -5.42
CA GLY A 285 1.32 15.74 -4.65
C GLY A 285 2.45 16.22 -3.73
N SER A 286 3.18 17.27 -4.10
CA SER A 286 4.24 17.84 -3.27
C SER A 286 3.74 18.38 -1.93
N ARG A 287 2.45 18.68 -1.83
CA ARG A 287 1.80 19.04 -0.57
C ARG A 287 1.61 17.84 0.36
N PHE A 288 1.67 16.63 -0.16
CA PHE A 288 1.31 15.41 0.53
C PHE A 288 2.45 14.40 0.63
N TYR A 289 3.41 14.41 -0.30
CA TYR A 289 4.51 13.45 -0.36
C TYR A 289 5.81 14.10 -0.80
N SER A 290 6.92 13.66 -0.20
CA SER A 290 8.27 13.89 -0.73
C SER A 290 8.62 12.73 -1.67
N PHE A 291 8.20 12.82 -2.93
CA PHE A 291 8.35 11.72 -3.90
C PHE A 291 9.80 11.35 -4.19
N GLU A 292 10.66 12.34 -4.36
CA GLU A 292 12.08 12.13 -4.67
C GLU A 292 12.81 11.44 -3.50
N GLY A 293 12.64 11.96 -2.31
CA GLY A 293 13.24 11.38 -1.11
C GLY A 293 12.76 9.95 -0.84
N LEU A 294 11.50 9.65 -1.14
CA LEU A 294 10.95 8.31 -0.95
C LEU A 294 11.61 7.27 -1.86
N ARG A 295 11.85 7.61 -3.13
CA ARG A 295 12.55 6.72 -4.05
C ARG A 295 13.99 6.49 -3.64
N GLU A 296 14.72 7.53 -3.30
CA GLU A 296 16.12 7.45 -2.85
C GLU A 296 16.25 6.60 -1.59
N TYR A 297 15.33 6.76 -0.65
CA TYR A 297 15.29 5.97 0.57
C TYR A 297 15.13 4.49 0.27
N LYS A 298 14.15 4.12 -0.55
CA LYS A 298 13.88 2.73 -0.93
C LYS A 298 15.01 2.12 -1.75
N GLN A 299 15.69 2.92 -2.54
CA GLN A 299 16.84 2.50 -3.36
C GLN A 299 17.98 1.92 -2.52
N LYS A 300 18.14 2.34 -1.28
CA LYS A 300 19.16 1.79 -0.37
C LYS A 300 19.02 0.28 -0.19
N TYR A 301 17.81 -0.23 -0.23
CA TYR A 301 17.49 -1.62 0.09
C TYR A 301 16.95 -2.41 -1.11
N ALA A 302 16.43 -1.75 -2.12
CA ALA A 302 15.78 -2.41 -3.24
C ALA A 302 16.76 -3.20 -4.11
N ALA A 303 16.44 -4.45 -4.38
CA ALA A 303 17.11 -5.31 -5.35
C ALA A 303 16.43 -5.22 -6.72
N SER A 304 15.12 -4.95 -6.75
CA SER A 304 14.36 -4.87 -7.99
C SER A 304 13.22 -3.85 -7.85
N TRP A 305 12.76 -3.38 -9.01
CA TRP A 305 11.64 -2.46 -9.14
C TRP A 305 10.66 -3.00 -10.16
N SER A 306 9.37 -2.84 -9.88
CA SER A 306 8.29 -3.27 -10.78
C SER A 306 7.39 -2.10 -11.09
N PRO A 307 7.10 -1.81 -12.37
CA PRO A 307 6.28 -0.66 -12.73
C PRO A 307 4.85 -0.81 -12.24
N ARG A 308 4.25 0.32 -11.89
CA ARG A 308 2.84 0.44 -11.52
C ARG A 308 2.18 1.53 -12.33
N TYR A 309 0.95 1.27 -12.72
CA TYR A 309 0.21 2.05 -13.70
C TYR A 309 -1.10 2.57 -13.15
N ILE A 310 -1.55 3.68 -13.73
CA ILE A 310 -2.94 4.11 -13.68
C ILE A 310 -3.57 3.71 -15.01
N LEU A 311 -4.69 3.00 -14.95
CA LEU A 311 -5.47 2.59 -16.11
C LEU A 311 -6.81 3.32 -16.09
N TYR A 312 -7.20 3.89 -17.21
CA TYR A 312 -8.40 4.72 -17.31
C TYR A 312 -9.01 4.64 -18.71
N SER A 313 -10.31 4.90 -18.79
CA SER A 313 -11.01 4.98 -20.09
C SER A 313 -10.46 6.12 -20.94
N ARG A 314 -10.36 5.92 -22.27
CA ARG A 314 -9.94 6.93 -23.23
C ARG A 314 -10.77 8.20 -23.18
N ASP A 315 -12.03 8.10 -22.75
CA ASP A 315 -12.93 9.25 -22.62
C ASP A 315 -12.67 10.10 -21.37
N SER A 316 -11.77 9.66 -20.50
CA SER A 316 -11.41 10.38 -19.28
C SER A 316 -10.21 11.30 -19.50
N TRP A 317 -10.29 12.53 -18.96
CA TRP A 317 -9.14 13.41 -18.92
C TRP A 317 -8.21 13.01 -17.78
N ILE A 318 -6.95 12.71 -18.10
CA ILE A 318 -5.97 12.18 -17.12
C ILE A 318 -5.73 13.12 -15.94
N GLY A 319 -5.76 14.43 -16.17
CA GLY A 319 -5.61 15.42 -15.08
C GLY A 319 -6.70 15.29 -14.03
N TYR A 320 -7.94 15.06 -14.45
CA TYR A 320 -9.06 14.84 -13.53
C TYR A 320 -8.93 13.50 -12.81
N VAL A 321 -8.47 12.46 -13.49
CA VAL A 321 -8.23 11.13 -12.89
C VAL A 321 -7.23 11.22 -11.75
N ILE A 322 -6.09 11.89 -11.97
CA ILE A 322 -5.06 12.05 -10.94
C ILE A 322 -5.58 12.89 -9.77
N MET A 323 -6.30 13.96 -10.06
CA MET A 323 -6.88 14.81 -9.03
C MET A 323 -7.88 14.03 -8.15
N ALA A 324 -8.72 13.19 -8.77
CA ALA A 324 -9.67 12.35 -8.06
C ALA A 324 -8.96 11.36 -7.12
N LEU A 325 -7.89 10.73 -7.56
CA LEU A 325 -7.09 9.82 -6.75
C LEU A 325 -6.47 10.53 -5.54
N LEU A 326 -5.91 11.72 -5.73
CA LEU A 326 -5.33 12.51 -4.63
C LEU A 326 -6.39 12.93 -3.61
N ILE A 327 -7.55 13.37 -4.06
CA ILE A 327 -8.66 13.76 -3.18
C ILE A 327 -9.13 12.56 -2.35
N VAL A 328 -9.29 11.41 -2.97
CA VAL A 328 -9.74 10.19 -2.31
C VAL A 328 -8.73 9.72 -1.26
N ASP A 329 -7.43 9.72 -1.57
CA ASP A 329 -6.39 9.40 -0.58
C ASP A 329 -6.47 10.30 0.66
N ASN A 330 -6.75 11.59 0.49
CA ASN A 330 -6.81 12.54 1.59
C ASN A 330 -8.10 12.49 2.41
N GLN A 331 -9.20 12.04 1.82
CA GLN A 331 -10.53 12.06 2.47
C GLN A 331 -10.99 10.70 2.96
N SER A 332 -10.34 9.62 2.54
CA SER A 332 -10.84 8.26 2.77
C SER A 332 -10.92 7.91 4.25
N ALA A 333 -9.94 8.31 5.05
CA ALA A 333 -9.92 8.06 6.49
C ALA A 333 -11.04 8.80 7.25
N GLU A 334 -11.53 9.92 6.74
CA GLU A 334 -12.61 10.69 7.35
C GLU A 334 -13.98 10.02 7.19
N LYS A 335 -14.14 9.20 6.16
CA LYS A 335 -15.41 8.50 5.86
C LYS A 335 -15.69 7.33 6.80
N THR A 336 -14.71 6.89 7.56
CA THR A 336 -14.82 5.73 8.46
C THR A 336 -15.04 6.13 9.92
N LYS A 337 -15.02 7.43 10.21
CA LYS A 337 -15.38 8.01 11.51
C LYS A 337 -16.86 8.32 11.54
#